data_ef3ac4502e39e28c1a2ffed155ebc4dd
#
_entry.id   ef3ac4502e39e28c1a2ffed155ebc4dd
#
_cell.length_a   1.000
_cell.length_b   1.000
_cell.length_c   1.000
_cell.angle_alpha   90.00
_cell.angle_beta   90.00
_cell.angle_gamma   90.00
#
_symmetry.space_group_name_H-M   'P 1'
#
loop_
_entity.id
_entity.type
_entity.pdbx_description
1 polymer ?
#
loop_
_entity_poly.entity_id
_entity_poly.type
_entity_poly.pdbx_seq_one_letter_code
_entity_poly.pdbx_strand_id
1 'polypeptide(L)'
;YQDILNIRYYSKPNSGPGQTRNYGAKRSRGEYLIILDSDCILPEGYFAAVEEELQKAPADAFGGPDRAHVSFTDIQKAINYSMTSFFTTGGIRGGKKKMDKFYPRSFNMGVRREVYETLGGFSRMRFGEDIDFSIRIFKGGYACRLFPGAWVYHKRRTDLKKFFKQVHNSGIARINLYKKYPESLKTVHLLPAAFTLGVAVLLAGAPFCPYSLLPIALYALLVYTDSALRN
;
A
#
# COMPACT_ATOMS: atom_id res chain seq x y z
N TYR A 1 14.71 -9.94 23.58
CA TYR A 1 14.00 -10.55 22.45
C TYR A 1 14.85 -11.59 21.71
N GLN A 2 16.18 -11.44 21.67
CA GLN A 2 17.07 -12.41 21.00
C GLN A 2 17.05 -13.80 21.66
N ASP A 3 16.82 -13.86 22.96
CA ASP A 3 16.73 -15.10 23.72
C ASP A 3 15.41 -15.85 23.53
N ILE A 4 14.38 -15.17 23.00
CA ILE A 4 13.04 -15.72 22.80
C ILE A 4 12.79 -16.03 21.32
N LEU A 5 13.35 -15.22 20.43
CA LEU A 5 13.16 -15.31 18.98
C LEU A 5 14.52 -15.56 18.30
N ASN A 6 14.55 -16.45 17.31
CA ASN A 6 15.74 -16.68 16.47
C ASN A 6 15.96 -15.49 15.53
N ILE A 7 16.46 -14.38 16.09
CA ILE A 7 16.70 -13.13 15.35
C ILE A 7 18.12 -13.17 14.76
N ARG A 8 18.20 -12.96 13.45
CA ARG A 8 19.47 -12.79 12.72
C ARG A 8 19.53 -11.40 12.14
N TYR A 9 20.45 -10.59 12.63
CA TYR A 9 20.69 -9.25 12.14
C TYR A 9 21.70 -9.25 10.99
N TYR A 10 21.37 -8.56 9.91
CA TYR A 10 22.25 -8.37 8.76
C TYR A 10 22.31 -6.90 8.36
N SER A 11 23.52 -6.39 8.14
CA SER A 11 23.77 -5.05 7.62
C SER A 11 24.35 -5.11 6.21
N LYS A 12 24.05 -4.11 5.38
CA LYS A 12 24.60 -3.96 4.04
C LYS A 12 24.51 -2.51 3.57
N PRO A 13 25.32 -2.08 2.59
CA PRO A 13 25.18 -0.79 1.96
C PRO A 13 23.77 -0.62 1.35
N ASN A 14 23.27 0.61 1.34
CA ASN A 14 21.94 0.92 0.79
C ASN A 14 21.89 0.60 -0.71
N SER A 15 20.97 -0.26 -1.09
CA SER A 15 20.71 -0.65 -2.48
C SER A 15 19.23 -0.57 -2.86
N GLY A 16 18.45 0.15 -2.06
CA GLY A 16 17.00 0.27 -2.20
C GLY A 16 16.21 -0.87 -1.52
N PRO A 17 14.88 -0.67 -1.36
CA PRO A 17 14.04 -1.56 -0.57
C PRO A 17 13.95 -2.97 -1.16
N GLY A 18 13.69 -3.11 -2.46
CA GLY A 18 13.55 -4.41 -3.12
C GLY A 18 14.83 -5.27 -2.98
N GLN A 19 16.00 -4.67 -3.22
CA GLN A 19 17.27 -5.40 -3.11
C GLN A 19 17.62 -5.76 -1.67
N THR A 20 17.16 -4.96 -0.70
CA THR A 20 17.34 -5.27 0.72
C THR A 20 16.46 -6.46 1.14
N ARG A 21 15.21 -6.51 0.66
CA ARG A 21 14.33 -7.67 0.88
C ARG A 21 14.87 -8.93 0.21
N ASN A 22 15.39 -8.84 -1.02
CA ASN A 22 16.06 -9.95 -1.70
C ASN A 22 17.27 -10.48 -0.91
N TYR A 23 18.04 -9.57 -0.32
CA TYR A 23 19.19 -9.93 0.51
C TYR A 23 18.78 -10.71 1.76
N GLY A 24 17.69 -10.31 2.43
CA GLY A 24 17.11 -11.02 3.57
C GLY A 24 16.50 -12.37 3.17
N ALA A 25 15.75 -12.41 2.08
CA ALA A 25 15.12 -13.62 1.56
C ALA A 25 16.13 -14.74 1.28
N LYS A 26 17.28 -14.42 0.67
CA LYS A 26 18.37 -15.37 0.40
C LYS A 26 18.99 -15.99 1.66
N ARG A 27 18.80 -15.37 2.83
CA ARG A 27 19.35 -15.81 4.13
C ARG A 27 18.31 -16.47 5.04
N SER A 28 17.07 -16.39 4.66
CA SER A 28 15.97 -17.04 5.39
C SER A 28 15.83 -18.51 4.97
N ARG A 29 15.10 -19.31 5.76
CA ARG A 29 14.97 -20.77 5.54
C ARG A 29 13.53 -21.26 5.55
N GLY A 30 12.55 -20.40 5.89
CA GLY A 30 11.14 -20.79 5.98
C GLY A 30 10.55 -21.15 4.62
N GLU A 31 9.50 -21.93 4.59
CA GLU A 31 8.69 -22.24 3.41
C GLU A 31 8.01 -20.99 2.86
N TYR A 32 7.51 -20.14 3.75
CA TYR A 32 6.98 -18.82 3.42
C TYR A 32 7.96 -17.73 3.85
N LEU A 33 8.09 -16.72 2.99
CA LEU A 33 8.78 -15.47 3.27
C LEU A 33 7.73 -14.44 3.65
N ILE A 34 7.67 -14.06 4.93
CA ILE A 34 6.80 -12.97 5.40
C ILE A 34 7.63 -11.69 5.46
N ILE A 35 7.27 -10.73 4.64
CA ILE A 35 7.95 -9.45 4.47
C ILE A 35 7.14 -8.40 5.22
N LEU A 36 7.81 -7.69 6.12
CA LEU A 36 7.23 -6.65 6.95
C LEU A 36 8.13 -5.42 6.90
N ASP A 37 7.54 -4.23 6.89
CA ASP A 37 8.32 -3.00 7.03
C ASP A 37 8.59 -2.71 8.52
N SER A 38 9.72 -2.08 8.83
CA SER A 38 10.18 -1.81 10.20
C SER A 38 9.30 -0.83 10.97
N ASP A 39 8.37 -0.15 10.31
CA ASP A 39 7.36 0.75 10.88
C ASP A 39 5.98 0.07 11.03
N CYS A 40 5.94 -1.27 10.99
CA CYS A 40 4.77 -2.07 11.29
C CYS A 40 4.83 -2.67 12.70
N ILE A 41 3.66 -2.77 13.35
CA ILE A 41 3.45 -3.50 14.60
C ILE A 41 2.48 -4.64 14.30
N LEU A 42 2.88 -5.85 14.66
CA LEU A 42 2.03 -7.04 14.54
C LEU A 42 1.08 -7.11 15.74
N PRO A 43 -0.22 -7.36 15.53
CA PRO A 43 -1.12 -7.68 16.63
C PRO A 43 -0.82 -9.09 17.17
N GLU A 44 -1.26 -9.35 18.40
CA GLU A 44 -1.32 -10.71 18.91
C GLU A 44 -2.17 -11.57 17.98
N GLY A 45 -1.76 -12.80 17.76
CA GLY A 45 -2.48 -13.72 16.86
C GLY A 45 -2.23 -13.53 15.36
N TYR A 46 -1.34 -12.60 14.92
CA TYR A 46 -1.04 -12.41 13.50
C TYR A 46 -0.64 -13.72 12.81
N PHE A 47 0.29 -14.47 13.38
CA PHE A 47 0.75 -15.73 12.79
C PHE A 47 -0.31 -16.83 12.85
N ALA A 48 -1.11 -16.89 13.91
CA ALA A 48 -2.25 -17.81 14.01
C ALA A 48 -3.27 -17.52 12.90
N ALA A 49 -3.57 -16.26 12.63
CA ALA A 49 -4.46 -15.88 11.54
C ALA A 49 -3.89 -16.24 10.14
N VAL A 50 -2.57 -16.10 9.95
CA VAL A 50 -1.90 -16.57 8.72
C VAL A 50 -2.04 -18.08 8.54
N GLU A 51 -1.78 -18.83 9.61
CA GLU A 51 -1.87 -20.29 9.60
C GLU A 51 -3.30 -20.77 9.32
N GLU A 52 -4.30 -20.21 10.02
CA GLU A 52 -5.71 -20.50 9.79
C GLU A 52 -6.14 -20.26 8.34
N GLU A 53 -5.73 -19.14 7.74
CA GLU A 53 -6.06 -18.83 6.36
C GLU A 53 -5.37 -19.77 5.36
N LEU A 54 -4.14 -20.20 5.64
CA LEU A 54 -3.44 -21.19 4.80
C LEU A 54 -4.07 -22.57 4.92
N GLN A 55 -4.58 -22.94 6.10
CA GLN A 55 -5.32 -24.20 6.31
C GLN A 55 -6.66 -24.21 5.57
N LYS A 56 -7.37 -23.09 5.48
CA LYS A 56 -8.64 -22.97 4.73
C LYS A 56 -8.45 -23.20 3.23
N ALA A 57 -7.39 -22.64 2.67
CA ALA A 57 -7.03 -22.84 1.27
C ALA A 57 -5.57 -22.45 1.03
N PRO A 58 -4.84 -23.14 0.16
CA PRO A 58 -3.47 -22.80 -0.19
C PRO A 58 -3.40 -21.43 -0.84
N ALA A 59 -2.29 -20.74 -0.64
CA ALA A 59 -1.96 -19.48 -1.29
C ALA A 59 -0.46 -19.46 -1.62
N ASP A 60 -0.11 -19.08 -2.83
CA ASP A 60 1.28 -18.89 -3.23
C ASP A 60 1.82 -17.55 -2.75
N ALA A 61 0.93 -16.57 -2.65
CA ALA A 61 1.20 -15.30 -2.03
C ALA A 61 -0.03 -14.77 -1.27
N PHE A 62 0.20 -13.97 -0.25
CA PHE A 62 -0.86 -13.33 0.52
C PHE A 62 -0.42 -11.97 1.04
N GLY A 63 -1.37 -11.22 1.54
CA GLY A 63 -1.14 -10.01 2.31
C GLY A 63 -2.35 -9.69 3.15
N GLY A 64 -2.15 -8.85 4.14
CA GLY A 64 -3.22 -8.39 5.03
C GLY A 64 -3.40 -6.87 4.97
N PRO A 65 -4.52 -6.37 5.52
CA PRO A 65 -4.78 -4.94 5.58
C PRO A 65 -3.88 -4.23 6.58
N ASP A 66 -3.73 -2.92 6.41
CA ASP A 66 -3.11 -2.06 7.40
C ASP A 66 -4.16 -1.28 8.20
N ARG A 67 -3.86 -1.01 9.45
CA ARG A 67 -4.73 -0.26 10.37
C ARG A 67 -3.98 0.91 10.99
N ALA A 68 -4.74 1.93 11.38
CA ALA A 68 -4.24 3.04 12.20
C ALA A 68 -4.05 2.57 13.65
N HIS A 69 -2.94 2.98 14.27
CA HIS A 69 -2.70 2.74 15.69
C HIS A 69 -3.29 3.88 16.54
N VAL A 70 -3.72 3.58 17.75
CA VAL A 70 -4.32 4.57 18.68
C VAL A 70 -3.37 5.74 19.01
N SER A 71 -2.06 5.53 18.92
CA SER A 71 -1.04 6.57 19.17
C SER A 71 -0.81 7.52 18.00
N PHE A 72 -1.60 7.44 16.92
CA PHE A 72 -1.44 8.34 15.79
C PHE A 72 -1.73 9.80 16.19
N THR A 73 -0.84 10.70 15.78
CA THR A 73 -1.07 12.14 15.88
C THR A 73 -2.20 12.57 14.94
N ASP A 74 -2.77 13.75 15.15
CA ASP A 74 -3.86 14.27 14.32
C ASP A 74 -3.47 14.39 12.84
N ILE A 75 -2.21 14.75 12.54
CA ILE A 75 -1.67 14.71 11.17
C ILE A 75 -1.67 13.29 10.61
N GLN A 76 -1.28 12.31 11.39
CA GLN A 76 -1.29 10.90 10.94
C GLN A 76 -2.71 10.37 10.75
N LYS A 77 -3.67 10.78 11.61
CA LYS A 77 -5.10 10.46 11.43
C LYS A 77 -5.65 11.09 10.15
N ALA A 78 -5.35 12.38 9.90
CA ALA A 78 -5.75 13.07 8.68
C ALA A 78 -5.16 12.41 7.42
N ILE A 79 -3.87 12.04 7.45
CA ILE A 79 -3.22 11.29 6.36
C ILE A 79 -3.89 9.92 6.19
N ASN A 80 -4.19 9.20 7.28
CA ASN A 80 -4.88 7.92 7.21
C ASN A 80 -6.25 8.07 6.57
N TYR A 81 -7.03 9.08 6.99
CA TYR A 81 -8.32 9.39 6.39
C TYR A 81 -8.17 9.66 4.89
N SER A 82 -7.24 10.55 4.48
CA SER A 82 -7.03 10.87 3.07
C SER A 82 -6.61 9.66 2.22
N MET A 83 -6.00 8.63 2.81
CA MET A 83 -5.57 7.41 2.12
C MET A 83 -6.64 6.31 2.09
N THR A 84 -7.68 6.39 2.92
CA THR A 84 -8.66 5.30 3.10
C THR A 84 -10.10 5.70 2.81
N SER A 85 -10.43 7.00 2.82
CA SER A 85 -11.78 7.47 2.51
C SER A 85 -12.13 7.23 1.03
N PHE A 86 -13.38 6.86 0.78
CA PHE A 86 -13.91 6.74 -0.57
C PHE A 86 -13.85 8.07 -1.32
N PHE A 87 -14.15 9.17 -0.65
CA PHE A 87 -14.19 10.50 -1.26
C PHE A 87 -12.82 11.06 -1.66
N THR A 88 -11.74 10.51 -1.12
CA THR A 88 -10.37 10.94 -1.44
C THR A 88 -9.62 9.97 -2.34
N THR A 89 -9.95 8.68 -2.28
CA THR A 89 -9.24 7.63 -3.03
C THR A 89 -10.08 6.87 -4.04
N GLY A 90 -11.39 7.18 -4.14
CA GLY A 90 -12.32 6.44 -4.99
C GLY A 90 -12.48 4.97 -4.57
N GLY A 91 -12.20 4.63 -3.31
CA GLY A 91 -12.35 3.28 -2.78
C GLY A 91 -11.21 2.31 -3.16
N ILE A 92 -10.09 2.79 -3.73
CA ILE A 92 -8.93 1.94 -4.06
C ILE A 92 -8.30 1.34 -2.81
N ARG A 93 -8.39 2.03 -1.67
CA ARG A 93 -7.89 1.56 -0.37
C ARG A 93 -9.03 1.55 0.64
N GLY A 94 -9.07 0.56 1.51
CA GLY A 94 -10.08 0.46 2.57
C GLY A 94 -11.48 0.04 2.12
N GLY A 95 -11.71 -0.22 0.85
CA GLY A 95 -13.01 -0.68 0.33
C GLY A 95 -13.30 -2.13 0.73
N LYS A 96 -14.53 -2.38 1.27
CA LYS A 96 -15.04 -3.73 1.57
C LYS A 96 -15.40 -4.54 0.31
N LYS A 97 -15.28 -3.98 -0.89
CA LYS A 97 -15.55 -4.70 -2.14
C LYS A 97 -14.44 -5.70 -2.41
N LYS A 98 -14.80 -6.96 -2.65
CA LYS A 98 -13.93 -7.98 -3.24
C LYS A 98 -13.31 -7.39 -4.50
N MET A 99 -12.02 -7.07 -4.45
CA MET A 99 -11.27 -6.77 -5.68
C MET A 99 -11.01 -8.11 -6.36
N ASP A 100 -11.25 -8.19 -7.66
CA ASP A 100 -11.00 -9.41 -8.47
C ASP A 100 -9.55 -9.89 -8.35
N LYS A 101 -8.63 -8.97 -8.05
CA LYS A 101 -7.20 -9.25 -7.81
C LYS A 101 -6.71 -8.41 -6.64
N PHE A 102 -6.21 -9.08 -5.61
CA PHE A 102 -5.55 -8.43 -4.48
C PHE A 102 -4.04 -8.35 -4.74
N TYR A 103 -3.48 -7.15 -4.72
CA TYR A 103 -2.04 -6.89 -4.87
C TYR A 103 -1.41 -6.71 -3.49
N PRO A 104 -0.72 -7.72 -2.93
CA PRO A 104 -0.04 -7.60 -1.64
C PRO A 104 0.98 -6.47 -1.69
N ARG A 105 1.10 -5.77 -0.57
CA ARG A 105 2.06 -4.67 -0.40
C ARG A 105 3.19 -5.11 0.51
N SER A 106 4.38 -4.64 0.23
CA SER A 106 5.60 -5.09 0.93
C SER A 106 5.62 -4.82 2.43
N PHE A 107 4.76 -3.95 2.95
CA PHE A 107 4.65 -3.74 4.39
C PHE A 107 4.00 -4.93 5.13
N ASN A 108 3.27 -5.79 4.41
CA ASN A 108 2.61 -6.99 4.93
C ASN A 108 2.36 -7.96 3.77
N MET A 109 3.38 -8.71 3.38
CA MET A 109 3.36 -9.63 2.25
C MET A 109 3.96 -10.96 2.65
N GLY A 110 3.20 -12.03 2.47
CA GLY A 110 3.70 -13.40 2.50
C GLY A 110 3.80 -13.97 1.10
N VAL A 111 4.84 -14.75 0.84
CA VAL A 111 5.01 -15.43 -0.45
C VAL A 111 5.74 -16.76 -0.23
N ARG A 112 5.29 -17.82 -0.89
CA ARG A 112 5.96 -19.12 -0.87
C ARG A 112 7.37 -18.96 -1.44
N ARG A 113 8.38 -19.52 -0.75
CA ARG A 113 9.79 -19.41 -1.16
C ARG A 113 10.02 -19.80 -2.61
N GLU A 114 9.50 -20.94 -3.03
CA GLU A 114 9.62 -21.45 -4.39
C GLU A 114 9.14 -20.42 -5.42
N VAL A 115 7.97 -19.80 -5.21
CA VAL A 115 7.41 -18.75 -6.07
C VAL A 115 8.31 -17.50 -6.07
N TYR A 116 8.81 -17.11 -4.88
CA TYR A 116 9.72 -15.98 -4.77
C TYR A 116 11.00 -16.19 -5.58
N GLU A 117 11.60 -17.37 -5.48
CA GLU A 117 12.83 -17.74 -6.17
C GLU A 117 12.60 -17.87 -7.68
N THR A 118 11.54 -18.56 -8.11
CA THR A 118 11.17 -18.71 -9.51
C THR A 118 10.95 -17.36 -10.20
N LEU A 119 10.32 -16.41 -9.52
CA LEU A 119 10.10 -15.07 -10.04
C LEU A 119 11.32 -14.13 -9.87
N GLY A 120 12.41 -14.58 -9.24
CA GLY A 120 13.62 -13.81 -9.03
C GLY A 120 13.50 -12.67 -8.00
N GLY A 121 12.49 -12.73 -7.11
CA GLY A 121 12.26 -11.75 -6.05
C GLY A 121 11.87 -10.35 -6.56
N PHE A 122 12.15 -9.31 -5.77
CA PHE A 122 11.86 -7.92 -6.14
C PHE A 122 12.79 -7.40 -7.23
N SER A 123 12.23 -6.66 -8.17
CA SER A 123 12.99 -5.96 -9.21
C SER A 123 13.82 -4.79 -8.63
N ARG A 124 14.72 -4.22 -9.46
CA ARG A 124 15.53 -3.04 -9.07
C ARG A 124 14.77 -1.72 -9.14
N MET A 125 13.44 -1.74 -9.27
CA MET A 125 12.64 -0.52 -9.24
C MET A 125 12.80 0.17 -7.88
N ARG A 126 12.99 1.48 -7.90
CA ARG A 126 13.10 2.28 -6.67
C ARG A 126 11.76 2.46 -5.98
N PHE A 127 10.67 2.56 -6.74
CA PHE A 127 9.31 2.73 -6.28
C PHE A 127 8.38 1.82 -7.07
N GLY A 128 7.46 1.13 -6.38
CA GLY A 128 6.49 0.23 -6.98
C GLY A 128 7.02 -1.19 -7.23
N GLU A 129 8.15 -1.54 -6.63
CA GLU A 129 8.76 -2.88 -6.69
C GLU A 129 7.84 -3.96 -6.13
N ASP A 130 7.00 -3.61 -5.16
CA ASP A 130 5.98 -4.49 -4.57
C ASP A 130 4.82 -4.76 -5.56
N ILE A 131 4.36 -3.73 -6.26
CA ILE A 131 3.33 -3.89 -7.28
C ILE A 131 3.88 -4.65 -8.49
N ASP A 132 5.11 -4.35 -8.93
CA ASP A 132 5.80 -5.10 -9.97
C ASP A 132 5.88 -6.60 -9.62
N PHE A 133 6.27 -6.91 -8.39
CA PHE A 133 6.35 -8.29 -7.92
C PHE A 133 4.97 -8.96 -7.91
N SER A 134 3.95 -8.27 -7.40
CA SER A 134 2.57 -8.77 -7.42
C SER A 134 2.04 -9.01 -8.84
N ILE A 135 2.36 -8.13 -9.79
CA ILE A 135 2.00 -8.33 -11.21
C ILE A 135 2.65 -9.62 -11.75
N ARG A 136 3.93 -9.87 -11.41
CA ARG A 136 4.64 -11.10 -11.84
C ARG A 136 4.06 -12.35 -11.19
N ILE A 137 3.62 -12.29 -9.94
CA ILE A 137 2.88 -13.38 -9.29
C ILE A 137 1.62 -13.73 -10.10
N PHE A 138 0.80 -12.73 -10.43
CA PHE A 138 -0.41 -12.96 -11.23
C PHE A 138 -0.13 -13.45 -12.65
N LYS A 139 0.89 -12.90 -13.31
CA LYS A 139 1.27 -13.36 -14.68
C LYS A 139 1.84 -14.77 -14.68
N GLY A 140 2.44 -15.21 -13.59
CA GLY A 140 2.91 -16.57 -13.38
C GLY A 140 1.79 -17.57 -13.06
N GLY A 141 0.54 -17.13 -12.94
CA GLY A 141 -0.60 -17.99 -12.63
C GLY A 141 -0.70 -18.40 -11.16
N TYR A 142 0.07 -17.77 -10.27
CA TYR A 142 0.10 -18.11 -8.85
C TYR A 142 -1.10 -17.54 -8.08
N ALA A 143 -1.59 -18.33 -7.11
CA ALA A 143 -2.71 -17.96 -6.26
C ALA A 143 -2.33 -16.89 -5.24
N CYS A 144 -2.96 -15.72 -5.33
CA CYS A 144 -2.73 -14.61 -4.40
C CYS A 144 -4.01 -14.30 -3.64
N ARG A 145 -3.95 -14.27 -2.29
CA ARG A 145 -5.11 -14.09 -1.43
C ARG A 145 -4.95 -12.92 -0.47
N LEU A 146 -6.06 -12.26 -0.16
CA LEU A 146 -6.15 -11.35 0.98
C LEU A 146 -6.47 -12.17 2.24
N PHE A 147 -5.67 -11.98 3.29
CA PHE A 147 -5.88 -12.56 4.62
C PHE A 147 -6.38 -11.45 5.58
N PRO A 148 -7.69 -11.31 5.76
CA PRO A 148 -8.24 -10.20 6.56
C PRO A 148 -7.80 -10.23 8.02
N GLY A 149 -7.56 -11.42 8.57
CA GLY A 149 -7.08 -11.62 9.95
C GLY A 149 -5.61 -11.28 10.14
N ALA A 150 -4.80 -11.37 9.09
CA ALA A 150 -3.36 -11.07 9.14
C ALA A 150 -3.10 -9.57 8.88
N TRP A 151 -3.73 -8.70 9.65
CA TRP A 151 -3.56 -7.25 9.54
C TRP A 151 -2.37 -6.75 10.39
N VAL A 152 -1.87 -5.54 10.08
CA VAL A 152 -0.79 -4.89 10.81
C VAL A 152 -1.14 -3.45 11.13
N TYR A 153 -0.62 -2.90 12.23
CA TYR A 153 -0.55 -1.46 12.40
C TYR A 153 0.61 -0.92 11.57
N HIS A 154 0.33 -0.01 10.64
CA HIS A 154 1.36 0.57 9.78
C HIS A 154 1.43 2.08 9.98
N LYS A 155 2.58 2.57 10.41
CA LYS A 155 2.81 3.98 10.75
C LYS A 155 2.63 4.88 9.55
N ARG A 156 1.78 5.90 9.68
CA ARG A 156 1.62 6.93 8.66
C ARG A 156 2.74 7.97 8.74
N ARG A 157 2.94 8.73 7.68
CA ARG A 157 3.91 9.82 7.64
C ARG A 157 3.57 10.85 8.72
N THR A 158 4.60 11.41 9.36
CA THR A 158 4.48 12.27 10.53
C THR A 158 4.22 13.73 10.18
N ASP A 159 4.40 14.10 8.91
CA ASP A 159 4.20 15.47 8.42
C ASP A 159 3.74 15.49 6.96
N LEU A 160 3.15 16.61 6.54
CA LEU A 160 2.59 16.80 5.21
C LEU A 160 3.67 16.80 4.12
N LYS A 161 4.90 17.27 4.40
CA LYS A 161 6.01 17.29 3.43
C LYS A 161 6.43 15.86 3.07
N LYS A 162 6.56 14.98 4.08
CA LYS A 162 6.85 13.57 3.87
C LYS A 162 5.69 12.86 3.17
N PHE A 163 4.45 13.23 3.48
CA PHE A 163 3.28 12.70 2.82
C PHE A 163 3.21 13.12 1.35
N PHE A 164 3.44 14.40 1.04
CA PHE A 164 3.54 14.88 -0.33
C PHE A 164 4.59 14.10 -1.14
N LYS A 165 5.80 13.92 -0.57
CA LYS A 165 6.86 13.13 -1.18
C LYS A 165 6.44 11.67 -1.44
N GLN A 166 5.68 11.07 -0.52
CA GLN A 166 5.14 9.72 -0.69
C GLN A 166 4.16 9.64 -1.85
N VAL A 167 3.23 10.60 -1.96
CA VAL A 167 2.24 10.66 -3.06
C VAL A 167 2.94 10.89 -4.39
N HIS A 168 3.89 11.82 -4.44
CA HIS A 168 4.71 12.08 -5.63
C HIS A 168 5.46 10.83 -6.10
N ASN A 169 6.15 10.13 -5.19
CA ASN A 169 6.85 8.87 -5.50
C ASN A 169 5.88 7.78 -5.98
N SER A 170 4.65 7.75 -5.46
CA SER A 170 3.61 6.83 -5.94
C SER A 170 3.18 7.13 -7.38
N GLY A 171 3.15 8.41 -7.76
CA GLY A 171 2.94 8.83 -9.15
C GLY A 171 4.06 8.36 -10.08
N ILE A 172 5.32 8.56 -9.69
CA ILE A 172 6.49 8.06 -10.44
C ILE A 172 6.41 6.53 -10.60
N ALA A 173 6.12 5.81 -9.52
CA ALA A 173 5.95 4.36 -9.55
C ALA A 173 4.88 3.94 -10.56
N ARG A 174 3.75 4.67 -10.62
CA ARG A 174 2.66 4.37 -11.54
C ARG A 174 3.07 4.52 -13.01
N ILE A 175 3.81 5.57 -13.34
CA ILE A 175 4.33 5.79 -14.70
C ILE A 175 5.36 4.71 -15.08
N ASN A 176 6.26 4.35 -14.16
CA ASN A 176 7.23 3.29 -14.41
C ASN A 176 6.56 1.92 -14.61
N LEU A 177 5.53 1.62 -13.83
CA LEU A 177 4.73 0.41 -13.99
C LEU A 177 3.96 0.42 -15.32
N TYR A 178 3.38 1.55 -15.71
CA TYR A 178 2.71 1.69 -17.01
C TYR A 178 3.67 1.43 -18.18
N LYS A 179 4.87 2.00 -18.12
CA LYS A 179 5.89 1.76 -19.17
C LYS A 179 6.26 0.28 -19.30
N LYS A 180 6.25 -0.46 -18.18
CA LYS A 180 6.60 -1.89 -18.16
C LYS A 180 5.39 -2.80 -18.40
N TYR A 181 4.22 -2.39 -17.93
CA TYR A 181 2.95 -3.10 -18.00
C TYR A 181 1.82 -2.14 -18.35
N PRO A 182 1.60 -1.82 -19.65
CA PRO A 182 0.59 -0.84 -20.07
C PRO A 182 -0.81 -1.14 -19.51
N GLU A 183 -1.17 -2.40 -19.40
CA GLU A 183 -2.44 -2.90 -18.85
C GLU A 183 -2.60 -2.62 -17.34
N SER A 184 -1.53 -2.24 -16.63
CA SER A 184 -1.58 -1.92 -15.20
C SER A 184 -2.20 -0.55 -14.90
N LEU A 185 -2.30 0.34 -15.91
CA LEU A 185 -2.91 1.65 -15.77
C LEU A 185 -4.43 1.52 -15.87
N LYS A 186 -5.12 1.94 -14.81
CA LYS A 186 -6.59 2.01 -14.76
C LYS A 186 -7.02 3.47 -14.74
N THR A 187 -8.23 3.76 -15.25
CA THR A 187 -8.81 5.12 -15.27
C THR A 187 -8.77 5.80 -13.90
N VAL A 188 -8.98 5.04 -12.83
CA VAL A 188 -8.91 5.54 -11.44
C VAL A 188 -7.54 6.14 -11.07
N HIS A 189 -6.46 5.74 -11.73
CA HIS A 189 -5.12 6.29 -11.50
C HIS A 189 -4.95 7.70 -12.10
N LEU A 190 -5.84 8.12 -13.00
CA LEU A 190 -5.86 9.43 -13.62
C LEU A 190 -6.70 10.44 -12.81
N LEU A 191 -7.57 9.96 -11.90
CA LEU A 191 -8.44 10.82 -11.10
C LEU A 191 -7.69 11.92 -10.33
N PRO A 192 -6.53 11.70 -9.70
CA PRO A 192 -5.80 12.78 -9.02
C PRO A 192 -5.36 13.90 -9.97
N ALA A 193 -4.91 13.55 -11.18
CA ALA A 193 -4.54 14.55 -12.18
C ALA A 193 -5.76 15.32 -12.70
N ALA A 194 -6.85 14.63 -13.02
CA ALA A 194 -8.09 15.25 -13.43
C ALA A 194 -8.66 16.18 -12.35
N PHE A 195 -8.63 15.75 -11.08
CA PHE A 195 -9.05 16.56 -9.94
C PHE A 195 -8.19 17.82 -9.81
N THR A 196 -6.86 17.70 -9.88
CA THR A 196 -5.95 18.85 -9.79
C THR A 196 -6.18 19.86 -10.90
N LEU A 197 -6.33 19.37 -12.14
CA LEU A 197 -6.64 20.23 -13.29
C LEU A 197 -8.01 20.90 -13.13
N GLY A 198 -9.04 20.17 -12.70
CA GLY A 198 -10.36 20.72 -12.43
C GLY A 198 -10.33 21.83 -11.39
N VAL A 199 -9.64 21.60 -10.26
CA VAL A 199 -9.48 22.64 -9.23
C VAL A 199 -8.72 23.84 -9.78
N ALA A 200 -7.66 23.65 -10.55
CA ALA A 200 -6.91 24.76 -11.15
C ALA A 200 -7.78 25.60 -12.09
N VAL A 201 -8.61 24.97 -12.94
CA VAL A 201 -9.56 25.65 -13.82
C VAL A 201 -10.60 26.44 -13.03
N LEU A 202 -11.19 25.86 -11.98
CA LEU A 202 -12.17 26.52 -11.13
C LEU A 202 -11.58 27.73 -10.40
N LEU A 203 -10.35 27.63 -9.91
CA LEU A 203 -9.64 28.74 -9.27
C LEU A 203 -9.30 29.87 -10.28
N ALA A 204 -8.85 29.51 -11.47
CA ALA A 204 -8.58 30.47 -12.52
C ALA A 204 -9.84 31.19 -13.02
N GLY A 205 -11.00 30.54 -12.95
CA GLY A 205 -12.29 31.10 -13.29
C GLY A 205 -12.87 32.03 -12.22
N ALA A 206 -12.41 31.96 -10.98
CA ALA A 206 -12.98 32.71 -9.85
C ALA A 206 -13.02 34.24 -10.04
N PRO A 207 -12.02 34.91 -10.67
CA PRO A 207 -12.09 36.34 -10.93
C PRO A 207 -13.21 36.74 -11.90
N PHE A 208 -13.63 35.84 -12.79
CA PHE A 208 -14.66 36.07 -13.78
C PHE A 208 -16.05 35.61 -13.31
N CYS A 209 -16.10 34.55 -12.52
CA CYS A 209 -17.32 33.97 -11.99
C CYS A 209 -17.06 33.39 -10.58
N PRO A 210 -17.41 34.11 -9.51
CA PRO A 210 -17.21 33.65 -8.13
C PRO A 210 -17.88 32.29 -7.81
N TYR A 211 -18.99 31.99 -8.54
CA TYR A 211 -19.67 30.69 -8.38
C TYR A 211 -18.83 29.50 -8.80
N SER A 212 -17.72 29.69 -9.54
CA SER A 212 -16.76 28.62 -9.86
C SER A 212 -16.12 28.00 -8.62
N LEU A 213 -16.12 28.71 -7.47
CA LEU A 213 -15.61 28.17 -6.19
C LEU A 213 -16.61 27.24 -5.49
N LEU A 214 -17.88 27.26 -5.87
CA LEU A 214 -18.93 26.47 -5.21
C LEU A 214 -18.63 24.95 -5.22
N PRO A 215 -18.20 24.34 -6.34
CA PRO A 215 -17.86 22.90 -6.34
C PRO A 215 -16.71 22.56 -5.37
N ILE A 216 -15.71 23.45 -5.23
CA ILE A 216 -14.58 23.27 -4.30
C ILE A 216 -15.11 23.34 -2.86
N ALA A 217 -15.94 24.32 -2.54
CA ALA A 217 -16.52 24.48 -1.20
C ALA A 217 -17.42 23.29 -0.82
N LEU A 218 -18.25 22.81 -1.75
CA LEU A 218 -19.11 21.63 -1.54
C LEU A 218 -18.27 20.36 -1.32
N TYR A 219 -17.20 20.17 -2.09
CA TYR A 219 -16.30 19.04 -1.91
C TYR A 219 -15.58 19.13 -0.55
N ALA A 220 -15.09 20.30 -0.15
CA ALA A 220 -14.46 20.50 1.15
C ALA A 220 -15.44 20.22 2.30
N LEU A 221 -16.70 20.66 2.20
CA LEU A 221 -17.73 20.37 3.17
C LEU A 221 -18.04 18.87 3.25
N LEU A 222 -18.12 18.18 2.12
CA LEU A 222 -18.35 16.74 2.05
C LEU A 222 -17.22 15.96 2.72
N VAL A 223 -15.95 16.31 2.43
CA VAL A 223 -14.78 15.67 3.04
C VAL A 223 -14.75 15.95 4.55
N TYR A 224 -15.07 17.17 4.97
CA TYR A 224 -15.13 17.54 6.38
C TYR A 224 -16.20 16.73 7.13
N THR A 225 -17.41 16.66 6.60
CA THR A 225 -18.52 15.91 7.22
C THR A 225 -18.25 14.41 7.28
N ASP A 226 -17.73 13.80 6.19
CA ASP A 226 -17.34 12.37 6.21
C ASP A 226 -16.21 12.11 7.22
N SER A 227 -15.24 13.02 7.35
CA SER A 227 -14.18 12.89 8.33
C SER A 227 -14.69 13.00 9.77
N ALA A 228 -15.60 13.92 10.04
CA ALA A 228 -16.21 14.10 11.37
C ALA A 228 -17.08 12.90 11.80
N LEU A 229 -17.73 12.24 10.83
CA LEU A 229 -18.56 11.06 11.11
C LEU A 229 -17.73 9.77 11.32
N ARG A 230 -16.46 9.76 10.91
CA ARG A 230 -15.57 8.59 11.03
C ARG A 230 -14.62 8.63 12.23
N ASN A 231 -14.49 9.77 12.88
CA ASN A 231 -13.67 10.01 14.07
C ASN A 231 -14.53 10.27 15.29
#